data_769c43ec989ee22c3e093658fdac14ad
#
_entry.id   769c43ec989ee22c3e093658fdac14ad
#
_cell.length_a   1.000
_cell.length_b   1.000
_cell.length_c   1.000
_cell.angle_alpha   90.00
_cell.angle_beta   90.00
_cell.angle_gamma   90.00
#
_symmetry.space_group_name_H-M   'P 1'
#
loop_
_entity.id
_entity.type
_entity.pdbx_description
1 polymer ?
#
loop_
_entity_poly.entity_id
_entity_poly.type
_entity_poly.pdbx_seq_one_letter_code
_entity_poly.pdbx_strand_id
1 'polypeptide(L)'
;MVNVLINETETLYCYALKKLIVDLFGTQFGCEIEFMTEFTRENTSNADLMVLSLCRGEPFICTPELLARRKGVMIGLVNGEHYSKETLPACFQEMVFVSRDAPLSDFYRVFSSAWHTLQRHEEIRVNPVCAECQHRTLSPRQTVIMASLYQGLSTPAIAQKLKIDSKTVYAHKYDVMQKFQLESDHHLQALLTRMRDKNMQINLLRECLKA
;
A
#
# COMPACT_ATOMS: atom_id res chain seq x y z
N MET A 1 -5.25 -19.23 -18.40
CA MET A 1 -5.62 -18.96 -17.00
C MET A 1 -4.85 -17.74 -16.51
N VAL A 2 -5.50 -16.79 -15.87
CA VAL A 2 -4.92 -15.55 -15.36
C VAL A 2 -5.05 -15.53 -13.84
N ASN A 3 -3.94 -15.41 -13.12
CA ASN A 3 -3.89 -15.37 -11.68
C ASN A 3 -4.02 -13.92 -11.19
N VAL A 4 -5.10 -13.63 -10.48
CA VAL A 4 -5.43 -12.28 -10.01
C VAL A 4 -5.35 -12.22 -8.50
N LEU A 5 -4.41 -11.44 -7.98
CA LEU A 5 -4.27 -11.17 -6.54
C LEU A 5 -5.03 -9.88 -6.19
N ILE A 6 -6.03 -9.99 -5.32
CA ILE A 6 -6.79 -8.83 -4.83
C ILE A 6 -6.56 -8.68 -3.32
N ASN A 7 -5.89 -7.60 -2.92
CA ASN A 7 -5.75 -7.21 -1.53
C ASN A 7 -6.67 -6.03 -1.21
N GLU A 8 -7.93 -6.35 -0.95
CA GLU A 8 -9.01 -5.43 -0.59
C GLU A 8 -9.76 -5.96 0.62
N THR A 9 -9.94 -5.13 1.63
CA THR A 9 -10.57 -5.51 2.90
C THR A 9 -12.08 -5.28 2.92
N GLU A 10 -12.60 -4.37 2.09
CA GLU A 10 -14.03 -4.12 1.98
C GLU A 10 -14.70 -5.17 1.10
N THR A 11 -15.51 -6.02 1.71
CA THR A 11 -16.12 -7.20 1.07
C THR A 11 -16.93 -6.84 -0.18
N LEU A 12 -17.75 -5.79 -0.12
CA LEU A 12 -18.59 -5.37 -1.25
C LEU A 12 -17.74 -4.83 -2.40
N TYR A 13 -16.71 -4.04 -2.08
CA TYR A 13 -15.81 -3.50 -3.09
C TYR A 13 -14.97 -4.62 -3.74
N CYS A 14 -14.46 -5.55 -2.94
CA CYS A 14 -13.77 -6.74 -3.43
C CYS A 14 -14.65 -7.58 -4.38
N TYR A 15 -15.93 -7.76 -4.02
CA TYR A 15 -16.88 -8.46 -4.88
C TYR A 15 -17.11 -7.73 -6.20
N ALA A 16 -17.29 -6.41 -6.16
CA ALA A 16 -17.47 -5.59 -7.37
C ALA A 16 -16.25 -5.65 -8.30
N LEU A 17 -15.03 -5.58 -7.73
CA LEU A 17 -13.78 -5.75 -8.48
C LEU A 17 -13.69 -7.12 -9.15
N LYS A 18 -14.02 -8.19 -8.43
CA LYS A 18 -14.02 -9.55 -8.99
C LYS A 18 -14.99 -9.65 -10.16
N LYS A 19 -16.19 -9.09 -10.04
CA LYS A 19 -17.18 -9.06 -11.13
C LYS A 19 -16.66 -8.29 -12.34
N LEU A 20 -16.10 -7.09 -12.15
CA LEU A 20 -15.51 -6.31 -13.20
C LEU A 20 -14.39 -7.06 -13.94
N ILE A 21 -13.52 -7.73 -13.20
CA ILE A 21 -12.41 -8.50 -13.77
C ILE A 21 -12.94 -9.71 -14.57
N VAL A 22 -13.93 -10.42 -14.03
CA VAL A 22 -14.56 -11.54 -14.75
C VAL A 22 -15.23 -11.07 -16.04
N ASP A 23 -15.94 -9.96 -16.01
CA ASP A 23 -16.60 -9.40 -17.18
C ASP A 23 -15.59 -9.00 -18.27
N LEU A 24 -14.48 -8.38 -17.86
CA LEU A 24 -13.43 -7.97 -18.79
C LEU A 24 -12.59 -9.14 -19.30
N PHE A 25 -11.95 -9.87 -18.39
CA PHE A 25 -10.97 -10.89 -18.78
C PHE A 25 -11.64 -12.20 -19.18
N GLY A 26 -12.72 -12.58 -18.49
CA GLY A 26 -13.46 -13.82 -18.78
C GLY A 26 -14.35 -13.67 -20.02
N THR A 27 -15.24 -12.67 -20.03
CA THR A 27 -16.25 -12.55 -21.07
C THR A 27 -15.69 -11.95 -22.36
N GLN A 28 -14.90 -10.86 -22.25
CA GLN A 28 -14.38 -10.18 -23.46
C GLN A 28 -13.14 -10.87 -24.06
N PHE A 29 -12.28 -11.44 -23.21
CA PHE A 29 -11.01 -12.02 -23.65
C PHE A 29 -10.96 -13.56 -23.54
N GLY A 30 -12.04 -14.19 -23.05
CA GLY A 30 -12.16 -15.67 -23.01
C GLY A 30 -11.17 -16.35 -22.06
N CYS A 31 -10.73 -15.70 -21.00
CA CYS A 31 -9.74 -16.23 -20.07
C CYS A 31 -10.38 -16.86 -18.84
N GLU A 32 -9.84 -17.98 -18.39
CA GLU A 32 -10.09 -18.49 -17.05
C GLU A 32 -9.33 -17.62 -16.02
N ILE A 33 -9.99 -17.29 -14.91
CA ILE A 33 -9.46 -16.42 -13.88
C ILE A 33 -9.42 -17.16 -12.56
N GLU A 34 -8.25 -17.16 -11.92
CA GLU A 34 -8.06 -17.63 -10.56
C GLU A 34 -7.80 -16.46 -9.63
N PHE A 35 -8.60 -16.35 -8.55
CA PHE A 35 -8.48 -15.27 -7.58
C PHE A 35 -7.71 -15.72 -6.34
N MET A 36 -6.67 -14.95 -5.99
CA MET A 36 -5.92 -15.05 -4.74
C MET A 36 -6.24 -13.84 -3.86
N THR A 37 -6.45 -14.04 -2.57
CA THR A 37 -6.82 -12.97 -1.63
C THR A 37 -5.75 -12.73 -0.56
N GLU A 38 -4.87 -13.67 -0.33
CA GLU A 38 -3.80 -13.53 0.65
C GLU A 38 -2.57 -12.86 0.01
N PHE A 39 -2.17 -11.74 0.56
CA PHE A 39 -1.00 -10.99 0.10
C PHE A 39 0.29 -11.59 0.69
N THR A 40 0.73 -12.67 0.09
CA THR A 40 1.94 -13.42 0.44
C THR A 40 3.01 -13.29 -0.65
N ARG A 41 4.26 -13.63 -0.34
CA ARG A 41 5.34 -13.68 -1.34
C ARG A 41 5.05 -14.68 -2.44
N GLU A 42 4.46 -15.82 -2.10
CA GLU A 42 4.10 -16.88 -3.06
C GLU A 42 3.05 -16.39 -4.04
N ASN A 43 1.92 -15.86 -3.53
CA ASN A 43 0.85 -15.31 -4.38
C ASN A 43 1.34 -14.14 -5.21
N THR A 44 2.19 -13.27 -4.65
CA THR A 44 2.80 -12.15 -5.38
C THR A 44 3.69 -12.62 -6.53
N SER A 45 4.44 -13.71 -6.34
CA SER A 45 5.31 -14.26 -7.40
C SER A 45 4.52 -14.91 -8.54
N ASN A 46 3.34 -15.43 -8.27
CA ASN A 46 2.48 -16.14 -9.21
C ASN A 46 1.44 -15.25 -9.90
N ALA A 47 1.18 -14.04 -9.37
CA ALA A 47 0.15 -13.15 -9.89
C ALA A 47 0.51 -12.58 -11.26
N ASP A 48 -0.45 -12.63 -12.17
CA ASP A 48 -0.42 -11.95 -13.46
C ASP A 48 -0.98 -10.52 -13.33
N LEU A 49 -1.97 -10.34 -12.45
CA LEU A 49 -2.54 -9.04 -12.12
C LEU A 49 -2.64 -8.91 -10.60
N MET A 50 -2.17 -7.79 -10.05
CA MET A 50 -2.32 -7.45 -8.66
C MET A 50 -3.15 -6.18 -8.52
N VAL A 51 -4.19 -6.24 -7.68
CA VAL A 51 -5.02 -5.09 -7.30
C VAL A 51 -4.87 -4.88 -5.80
N LEU A 52 -4.21 -3.79 -5.43
CA LEU A 52 -3.87 -3.49 -4.05
C LEU A 52 -4.60 -2.25 -3.56
N SER A 53 -5.41 -2.38 -2.53
CA SER A 53 -6.03 -1.25 -1.85
C SER A 53 -5.04 -0.61 -0.89
N LEU A 54 -4.71 0.65 -1.12
CA LEU A 54 -3.67 1.38 -0.41
C LEU A 54 -4.26 2.56 0.35
N CYS A 55 -3.86 2.74 1.58
CA CYS A 55 -4.16 3.97 2.29
C CYS A 55 -3.13 5.07 1.95
N ARG A 56 -3.50 6.32 2.23
CA ARG A 56 -2.61 7.47 2.01
C ARG A 56 -1.29 7.29 2.76
N GLY A 57 -0.19 7.52 2.06
CA GLY A 57 1.16 7.35 2.60
C GLY A 57 1.72 5.93 2.53
N GLU A 58 0.88 4.92 2.34
CA GLU A 58 1.32 3.53 2.24
C GLU A 58 2.28 3.24 1.09
N PRO A 59 2.15 3.85 -0.11
CA PRO A 59 3.12 3.66 -1.20
C PRO A 59 4.56 4.13 -0.88
N PHE A 60 4.76 4.92 0.18
CA PHE A 60 6.10 5.32 0.60
C PHE A 60 6.79 4.34 1.54
N ILE A 61 6.12 3.26 1.92
CA ILE A 61 6.65 2.25 2.84
C ILE A 61 7.13 1.05 2.03
N CYS A 62 8.24 0.44 2.47
CA CYS A 62 8.69 -0.81 1.89
C CYS A 62 7.65 -1.92 2.08
N THR A 63 7.31 -2.64 1.03
CA THR A 63 6.41 -3.80 1.06
C THR A 63 7.21 -5.02 0.59
N PRO A 64 7.79 -5.80 1.53
CA PRO A 64 8.71 -6.90 1.19
C PRO A 64 8.09 -7.99 0.33
N GLU A 65 6.76 -8.16 0.37
CA GLU A 65 6.02 -9.12 -0.45
C GLU A 65 6.19 -8.79 -1.95
N LEU A 66 6.20 -7.50 -2.31
CA LEU A 66 6.36 -7.06 -3.70
C LEU A 66 7.75 -7.38 -4.28
N LEU A 67 8.75 -7.67 -3.43
CA LEU A 67 10.06 -8.12 -3.90
C LEU A 67 10.02 -9.51 -4.53
N ALA A 68 9.00 -10.30 -4.21
CA ALA A 68 8.81 -11.62 -4.81
C ALA A 68 8.16 -11.56 -6.19
N ARG A 69 7.67 -10.38 -6.63
CA ARG A 69 7.04 -10.21 -7.94
C ARG A 69 8.03 -10.54 -9.07
N ARG A 70 7.62 -11.41 -9.97
CA ARG A 70 8.40 -11.82 -11.14
C ARG A 70 7.79 -11.36 -12.45
N LYS A 71 6.47 -11.10 -12.45
CA LYS A 71 5.67 -10.77 -13.63
C LYS A 71 4.45 -9.94 -13.22
N GLY A 72 3.62 -9.66 -14.17
CA GLY A 72 2.28 -9.13 -13.95
C GLY A 72 2.22 -7.61 -13.81
N VAL A 73 1.01 -7.09 -13.86
CA VAL A 73 0.69 -5.67 -13.73
C VAL A 73 0.18 -5.38 -12.34
N MET A 74 0.57 -4.24 -11.78
CA MET A 74 0.09 -3.77 -10.47
C MET A 74 -0.84 -2.58 -10.63
N ILE A 75 -2.02 -2.67 -10.03
CA ILE A 75 -2.99 -1.58 -9.91
C ILE A 75 -3.15 -1.24 -8.43
N GLY A 76 -2.87 0.01 -8.08
CA GLY A 76 -3.08 0.56 -6.74
C GLY A 76 -4.39 1.34 -6.67
N LEU A 77 -5.28 0.93 -5.79
CA LEU A 77 -6.53 1.66 -5.51
C LEU A 77 -6.28 2.66 -4.39
N VAL A 78 -6.54 3.93 -4.66
CA VAL A 78 -6.28 5.07 -3.76
C VAL A 78 -7.51 5.96 -3.62
N ASN A 79 -7.54 6.86 -2.63
CA ASN A 79 -8.67 7.76 -2.39
C ASN A 79 -8.40 9.17 -2.96
N GLY A 80 -8.08 9.26 -4.25
CA GLY A 80 -7.84 10.52 -4.95
C GLY A 80 -6.43 11.10 -4.82
N GLU A 81 -5.50 10.36 -4.20
CA GLU A 81 -4.09 10.79 -4.13
C GLU A 81 -3.39 10.64 -5.48
N HIS A 82 -2.48 11.57 -5.74
CA HIS A 82 -1.58 11.52 -6.89
C HIS A 82 -0.15 11.26 -6.41
N TYR A 83 0.47 10.21 -6.93
CA TYR A 83 1.84 9.85 -6.62
C TYR A 83 2.75 10.06 -7.83
N SER A 84 3.84 10.81 -7.64
CA SER A 84 4.90 10.91 -8.65
C SER A 84 5.79 9.68 -8.57
N LYS A 85 6.01 9.03 -9.72
CA LYS A 85 6.82 7.80 -9.80
C LYS A 85 8.24 8.00 -9.27
N GLU A 86 8.80 9.19 -9.44
CA GLU A 86 10.16 9.54 -9.02
C GLU A 86 10.31 9.55 -7.49
N THR A 87 9.22 9.76 -6.76
CA THR A 87 9.22 9.82 -5.29
C THR A 87 8.85 8.50 -4.62
N LEU A 88 8.44 7.51 -5.41
CA LEU A 88 8.03 6.21 -4.91
C LEU A 88 9.20 5.25 -4.74
N PRO A 89 9.14 4.37 -3.74
CA PRO A 89 10.01 3.19 -3.67
C PRO A 89 9.97 2.37 -4.96
N ALA A 90 11.10 1.75 -5.32
CA ALA A 90 11.24 1.00 -6.57
C ALA A 90 10.13 -0.05 -6.78
N CYS A 91 9.66 -0.69 -5.71
CA CYS A 91 8.58 -1.69 -5.77
C CYS A 91 7.21 -1.11 -6.14
N PHE A 92 7.02 0.22 -6.10
CA PHE A 92 5.77 0.89 -6.47
C PHE A 92 5.87 1.72 -7.77
N GLN A 93 7.05 1.89 -8.34
CA GLN A 93 7.24 2.76 -9.52
C GLN A 93 6.47 2.31 -10.75
N GLU A 94 6.26 1.00 -10.92
CA GLU A 94 5.50 0.44 -12.04
C GLU A 94 3.99 0.33 -11.78
N MET A 95 3.54 0.72 -10.57
CA MET A 95 2.13 0.65 -10.21
C MET A 95 1.31 1.70 -10.96
N VAL A 96 0.17 1.28 -11.48
CA VAL A 96 -0.84 2.18 -12.04
C VAL A 96 -1.84 2.50 -10.93
N PHE A 97 -1.95 3.78 -10.57
CA PHE A 97 -2.90 4.20 -9.54
C PHE A 97 -4.24 4.58 -10.14
N VAL A 98 -5.31 4.12 -9.50
CA VAL A 98 -6.70 4.44 -9.84
C VAL A 98 -7.41 4.90 -8.59
N SER A 99 -8.16 6.02 -8.67
CA SER A 99 -9.00 6.44 -7.55
C SER A 99 -10.15 5.46 -7.37
N ARG A 100 -10.48 5.14 -6.10
CA ARG A 100 -11.66 4.32 -5.78
C ARG A 100 -12.96 4.98 -6.22
N ASP A 101 -12.98 6.32 -6.29
CA ASP A 101 -14.13 7.14 -6.72
C ASP A 101 -14.14 7.39 -8.24
N ALA A 102 -13.18 6.85 -8.98
CA ALA A 102 -13.11 7.02 -10.42
C ALA A 102 -14.36 6.41 -11.11
N PRO A 103 -14.80 6.98 -12.21
CA PRO A 103 -15.89 6.41 -12.98
C PRO A 103 -15.51 5.03 -13.53
N LEU A 104 -16.50 4.16 -13.69
CA LEU A 104 -16.30 2.79 -14.13
C LEU A 104 -15.53 2.69 -15.47
N SER A 105 -15.69 3.68 -16.35
CA SER A 105 -14.95 3.80 -17.61
C SER A 105 -13.43 3.86 -17.42
N ASP A 106 -12.94 4.47 -16.33
CA ASP A 106 -11.52 4.54 -16.04
C ASP A 106 -10.99 3.19 -15.55
N PHE A 107 -11.78 2.47 -14.78
CA PHE A 107 -11.45 1.08 -14.41
C PHE A 107 -11.35 0.21 -15.65
N TYR A 108 -12.35 0.27 -16.55
CA TYR A 108 -12.32 -0.48 -17.81
C TYR A 108 -11.07 -0.16 -18.63
N ARG A 109 -10.73 1.12 -18.78
CA ARG A 109 -9.54 1.57 -19.51
C ARG A 109 -8.24 1.03 -18.90
N VAL A 110 -8.08 1.13 -17.58
CA VAL A 110 -6.87 0.67 -16.89
C VAL A 110 -6.74 -0.85 -16.93
N PHE A 111 -7.81 -1.59 -16.68
CA PHE A 111 -7.79 -3.06 -16.72
C PHE A 111 -7.59 -3.58 -18.15
N SER A 112 -8.18 -2.96 -19.17
CA SER A 112 -7.93 -3.31 -20.58
C SER A 112 -6.48 -3.04 -20.97
N SER A 113 -5.90 -1.92 -20.53
CA SER A 113 -4.47 -1.63 -20.73
C SER A 113 -3.59 -2.67 -20.05
N ALA A 114 -3.93 -3.06 -18.82
CA ALA A 114 -3.23 -4.11 -18.10
C ALA A 114 -3.26 -5.44 -18.85
N TRP A 115 -4.41 -5.80 -19.41
CA TRP A 115 -4.56 -6.99 -20.27
C TRP A 115 -3.61 -6.97 -21.46
N HIS A 116 -3.57 -5.87 -22.20
CA HIS A 116 -2.66 -5.74 -23.34
C HIS A 116 -1.19 -5.84 -22.95
N THR A 117 -0.82 -5.34 -21.79
CA THR A 117 0.53 -5.47 -21.25
C THR A 117 0.86 -6.94 -20.90
N LEU A 118 -0.07 -7.66 -20.29
CA LEU A 118 0.10 -9.08 -19.97
C LEU A 118 0.27 -9.92 -21.25
N GLN A 119 -0.45 -9.60 -22.31
CA GLN A 119 -0.36 -10.34 -23.59
C GLN A 119 0.98 -10.16 -24.31
N ARG A 120 1.66 -9.02 -24.12
CA ARG A 120 2.96 -8.77 -24.76
C ARG A 120 4.10 -9.58 -24.17
N HIS A 121 3.87 -10.31 -23.07
CA HIS A 121 4.91 -11.04 -22.34
C HIS A 121 6.17 -10.21 -22.07
N GLU A 122 6.01 -8.91 -21.90
CA GLU A 122 7.13 -8.05 -21.52
C GLU A 122 7.65 -8.53 -20.17
N GLU A 123 8.87 -9.07 -20.17
CA GLU A 123 9.56 -9.40 -18.92
C GLU A 123 9.68 -8.11 -18.10
N ILE A 124 8.87 -8.01 -17.06
CA ILE A 124 9.00 -6.93 -16.12
C ILE A 124 10.35 -7.13 -15.44
N ARG A 125 11.30 -6.29 -15.75
CA ARG A 125 12.62 -6.29 -15.09
C ARG A 125 12.42 -5.81 -13.65
N VAL A 126 11.86 -6.67 -12.82
CA VAL A 126 11.77 -6.44 -11.38
C VAL A 126 13.18 -6.68 -10.84
N ASN A 127 13.93 -5.63 -10.77
CA ASN A 127 15.19 -5.67 -10.03
C ASN A 127 15.16 -4.53 -8.98
N PRO A 128 14.31 -4.63 -7.95
CA PRO A 128 14.36 -3.66 -6.88
C PRO A 128 15.62 -3.89 -6.08
N VAL A 129 16.65 -3.11 -6.38
CA VAL A 129 17.81 -3.01 -5.50
C VAL A 129 17.35 -2.29 -4.23
N CYS A 130 16.90 -3.07 -3.23
CA CYS A 130 16.40 -2.54 -1.97
C CYS A 130 17.42 -1.69 -1.22
N ALA A 131 18.72 -1.87 -1.50
CA ALA A 131 19.78 -1.07 -0.89
C ALA A 131 19.68 0.43 -1.24
N GLU A 132 19.11 0.77 -2.39
CA GLU A 132 18.96 2.15 -2.87
C GLU A 132 17.49 2.61 -2.87
N CYS A 133 16.61 1.81 -2.28
CA CYS A 133 15.18 2.08 -2.29
C CYS A 133 14.83 3.32 -1.44
N GLN A 134 14.15 4.29 -2.03
CA GLN A 134 13.75 5.55 -1.38
C GLN A 134 12.51 5.40 -0.48
N HIS A 135 12.37 4.29 0.23
CA HIS A 135 11.28 4.14 1.19
C HIS A 135 11.46 5.07 2.39
N ARG A 136 10.33 5.50 2.96
CA ARG A 136 10.32 6.40 4.11
C ARG A 136 10.19 5.59 5.40
N THR A 137 10.98 5.95 6.41
CA THR A 137 11.02 5.26 7.71
C THR A 137 10.76 6.24 8.85
N LEU A 138 10.33 5.74 9.98
CA LEU A 138 10.25 6.51 11.21
C LEU A 138 11.59 6.46 11.95
N SER A 139 12.02 7.59 12.52
CA SER A 139 13.13 7.58 13.47
C SER A 139 12.70 6.85 14.77
N PRO A 140 13.63 6.36 15.60
CA PRO A 140 13.27 5.70 16.87
C PRO A 140 12.37 6.57 17.74
N ARG A 141 12.62 7.87 17.80
CA ARG A 141 11.78 8.82 18.56
C ARG A 141 10.38 8.97 17.97
N GLN A 142 10.29 9.10 16.63
CA GLN A 142 9.01 9.15 15.94
C GLN A 142 8.22 7.84 16.15
N THR A 143 8.90 6.69 16.11
CA THR A 143 8.25 5.39 16.34
C THR A 143 7.57 5.31 17.69
N VAL A 144 8.26 5.71 18.79
CA VAL A 144 7.69 5.71 20.14
C VAL A 144 6.50 6.66 20.25
N ILE A 145 6.60 7.87 19.68
CA ILE A 145 5.51 8.85 19.70
C ILE A 145 4.31 8.34 18.88
N MET A 146 4.53 7.82 17.68
CA MET A 146 3.47 7.30 16.81
C MET A 146 2.79 6.08 17.43
N ALA A 147 3.53 5.18 18.04
CA ALA A 147 2.97 4.05 18.77
C ALA A 147 2.07 4.51 19.95
N SER A 148 2.51 5.53 20.69
CA SER A 148 1.71 6.09 21.79
C SER A 148 0.44 6.77 21.30
N LEU A 149 0.50 7.52 20.18
CA LEU A 149 -0.69 8.09 19.54
C LEU A 149 -1.64 7.01 19.04
N TYR A 150 -1.10 5.94 18.46
CA TYR A 150 -1.89 4.80 18.01
C TYR A 150 -2.63 4.09 19.16
N GLN A 151 -2.02 4.04 20.33
CA GLN A 151 -2.65 3.55 21.58
C GLN A 151 -3.70 4.49 22.16
N GLY A 152 -3.93 5.64 21.55
CA GLY A 152 -4.92 6.63 21.99
C GLY A 152 -4.42 7.57 23.10
N LEU A 153 -3.11 7.58 23.42
CA LEU A 153 -2.59 8.54 24.39
C LEU A 153 -2.68 9.97 23.85
N SER A 154 -3.11 10.89 24.70
CA SER A 154 -3.11 12.31 24.36
C SER A 154 -1.70 12.88 24.25
N THR A 155 -1.51 13.93 23.46
CA THR A 155 -0.22 14.62 23.32
C THR A 155 0.39 15.06 24.66
N PRO A 156 -0.37 15.62 25.62
CA PRO A 156 0.18 15.94 26.95
C PRO A 156 0.64 14.67 27.72
N ALA A 157 -0.11 13.58 27.63
CA ALA A 157 0.26 12.33 28.29
C ALA A 157 1.56 11.73 27.71
N ILE A 158 1.73 11.81 26.38
CA ILE A 158 2.95 11.38 25.70
C ILE A 158 4.14 12.29 26.12
N ALA A 159 3.92 13.59 26.17
CA ALA A 159 4.94 14.55 26.58
C ALA A 159 5.43 14.25 28.01
N GLN A 160 4.51 14.01 28.94
CA GLN A 160 4.83 13.63 30.33
C GLN A 160 5.58 12.29 30.38
N LYS A 161 5.08 11.25 29.69
CA LYS A 161 5.72 9.91 29.65
C LYS A 161 7.16 9.99 29.12
N LEU A 162 7.39 10.80 28.10
CA LEU A 162 8.69 10.91 27.43
C LEU A 162 9.59 12.03 28.00
N LYS A 163 9.11 12.77 29.01
CA LYS A 163 9.80 13.93 29.62
C LYS A 163 10.24 14.97 28.58
N ILE A 164 9.32 15.37 27.69
CA ILE A 164 9.50 16.39 26.67
C ILE A 164 8.34 17.38 26.67
N ASP A 165 8.49 18.48 25.96
CA ASP A 165 7.39 19.43 25.78
C ASP A 165 6.33 18.90 24.81
N SER A 166 5.06 19.23 25.04
CA SER A 166 3.95 18.91 24.16
C SER A 166 4.16 19.43 22.75
N LYS A 167 4.80 20.62 22.59
CA LYS A 167 5.15 21.17 21.28
C LYS A 167 6.10 20.25 20.51
N THR A 168 7.02 19.59 21.22
CA THR A 168 7.95 18.63 20.61
C THR A 168 7.20 17.39 20.10
N VAL A 169 6.18 16.93 20.84
CA VAL A 169 5.33 15.82 20.36
C VAL A 169 4.57 16.21 19.09
N TYR A 170 3.99 17.43 19.07
CA TYR A 170 3.32 17.97 17.88
C TYR A 170 4.28 18.12 16.70
N ALA A 171 5.49 18.61 16.92
CA ALA A 171 6.50 18.72 15.86
C ALA A 171 6.80 17.36 15.23
N HIS A 172 7.06 16.33 16.04
CA HIS A 172 7.29 14.98 15.53
C HIS A 172 6.08 14.41 14.78
N LYS A 173 4.86 14.66 15.27
CA LYS A 173 3.63 14.26 14.58
C LYS A 173 3.53 14.92 13.22
N TYR A 174 3.74 16.24 13.18
CA TYR A 174 3.70 17.03 11.94
C TYR A 174 4.76 16.58 10.94
N ASP A 175 6.00 16.34 11.38
CA ASP A 175 7.09 15.83 10.55
C ASP A 175 6.75 14.47 9.92
N VAL A 176 6.12 13.58 10.70
CA VAL A 176 5.65 12.28 10.19
C VAL A 176 4.54 12.49 9.16
N MET A 177 3.56 13.34 9.44
CA MET A 177 2.49 13.63 8.50
C MET A 177 3.03 14.20 7.18
N GLN A 178 3.96 15.16 7.26
CA GLN A 178 4.64 15.71 6.07
C GLN A 178 5.45 14.64 5.34
N LYS A 179 6.22 13.83 6.09
CA LYS A 179 7.03 12.75 5.53
C LYS A 179 6.21 11.74 4.72
N PHE A 180 5.00 11.41 5.14
CA PHE A 180 4.13 10.45 4.47
C PHE A 180 3.00 11.11 3.66
N GLN A 181 3.02 12.44 3.50
CA GLN A 181 2.03 13.22 2.76
C GLN A 181 0.59 13.03 3.29
N LEU A 182 0.45 12.98 4.61
CA LEU A 182 -0.82 12.83 5.31
C LEU A 182 -1.44 14.20 5.59
N GLU A 183 -2.75 14.33 5.37
CA GLU A 183 -3.48 15.60 5.52
C GLU A 183 -4.33 15.65 6.80
N SER A 184 -4.53 14.50 7.46
CA SER A 184 -5.40 14.41 8.64
C SER A 184 -4.92 13.35 9.63
N ASP A 185 -5.39 13.46 10.86
CA ASP A 185 -5.17 12.45 11.90
C ASP A 185 -5.78 11.09 11.51
N HIS A 186 -6.87 11.11 10.75
CA HIS A 186 -7.46 9.89 10.21
C HIS A 186 -6.50 9.17 9.25
N HIS A 187 -5.85 9.91 8.35
CA HIS A 187 -4.83 9.33 7.45
C HIS A 187 -3.65 8.79 8.24
N LEU A 188 -3.20 9.50 9.28
CA LEU A 188 -2.14 9.01 10.15
C LEU A 188 -2.53 7.69 10.83
N GLN A 189 -3.74 7.63 11.40
CA GLN A 189 -4.23 6.43 12.08
C GLN A 189 -4.34 5.25 11.10
N ALA A 190 -4.87 5.46 9.91
CA ALA A 190 -4.95 4.45 8.86
C ALA A 190 -3.57 3.91 8.49
N LEU A 191 -2.59 4.81 8.28
CA LEU A 191 -1.21 4.43 7.97
C LEU A 191 -0.56 3.63 9.09
N LEU A 192 -0.71 4.05 10.34
CA LEU A 192 -0.17 3.33 11.51
C LEU A 192 -0.81 1.93 11.66
N THR A 193 -2.10 1.80 11.36
CA THR A 193 -2.78 0.50 11.32
C THR A 193 -2.15 -0.40 10.27
N ARG A 194 -1.95 0.09 9.04
CA ARG A 194 -1.28 -0.66 7.98
C ARG A 194 0.15 -1.05 8.34
N MET A 195 0.91 -0.14 8.95
CA MET A 195 2.27 -0.44 9.43
C MET A 195 2.29 -1.57 10.45
N ARG A 196 1.35 -1.59 11.38
CA ARG A 196 1.21 -2.66 12.36
C ARG A 196 0.86 -4.00 11.71
N ASP A 197 -0.15 -4.00 10.83
CA ASP A 197 -0.69 -5.23 10.24
C ASP A 197 0.31 -5.90 9.29
N LYS A 198 1.09 -5.12 8.56
CA LYS A 198 2.11 -5.64 7.65
C LYS A 198 3.41 -6.06 8.33
N ASN A 199 3.52 -5.99 9.65
CA ASN A 199 4.78 -6.22 10.38
C ASN A 199 5.96 -5.39 9.85
N MET A 200 5.66 -4.24 9.25
CA MET A 200 6.63 -3.44 8.52
C MET A 200 7.54 -2.71 9.47
N GLN A 201 8.79 -3.13 9.49
CA GLN A 201 9.93 -2.60 10.25
C GLN A 201 9.80 -2.70 11.75
N ILE A 202 9.65 -4.01 12.37
CA ILE A 202 9.32 -3.52 13.48
C ILE A 202 9.16 -4.33 14.68
N ASN A 203 10.22 -4.84 14.99
CA ASN A 203 10.47 -5.10 16.39
C ASN A 203 10.19 -3.87 17.27
N LEU A 204 10.54 -2.66 16.83
CA LEU A 204 10.32 -1.42 17.58
C LEU A 204 8.85 -1.03 17.78
N LEU A 205 8.02 -1.03 16.72
CA LEU A 205 6.57 -0.77 16.88
C LEU A 205 5.89 -1.89 17.68
N ARG A 206 6.28 -3.13 17.43
CA ARG A 206 5.74 -4.30 18.15
C ARG A 206 6.09 -4.28 19.63
N GLU A 207 7.30 -3.92 19.98
CA GLU A 207 7.73 -3.78 21.39
C GLU A 207 7.04 -2.61 22.09
N CYS A 208 6.90 -1.47 21.41
CA CYS A 208 6.18 -0.31 21.94
C CYS A 208 4.66 -0.52 22.05
N LEU A 209 4.07 -1.39 21.23
CA LEU A 209 2.63 -1.68 21.24
C LEU A 209 2.25 -2.81 22.21
N LYS A 210 3.23 -3.57 22.72
CA LYS A 210 3.01 -4.62 23.72
C LYS A 210 3.16 -4.14 25.18
N ALA A 211 3.68 -2.94 25.37
CA ALA A 211 3.81 -2.30 26.69
C ALA A 211 2.61 -1.38 26.97
#